data_0a5e22397585ca2ce5eb1df2ddd4bca9
#
_entry.id   0a5e22397585ca2ce5eb1df2ddd4bca9
#
_cell.length_a   1.000
_cell.length_b   1.000
_cell.length_c   1.000
_cell.angle_alpha   90.00
_cell.angle_beta   90.00
_cell.angle_gamma   90.00
#
_symmetry.space_group_name_H-M   'P 1'
#
loop_
_entity.id
_entity.type
_entity.pdbx_description
1 polymer ?
#
loop_
_entity_poly.entity_id
_entity_poly.type
_entity_poly.pdbx_seq_one_letter_code
_entity_poly.pdbx_strand_id
1 'polypeptide(L)'
;MIEFKNIEKYYGDFHALKNINLTFNQGEVVVVIGPSGSGKSTMLRCINGLEDITEGELLIKGTNLHAKGTNINEIRKNVGMVFQHFNLYPHKTVLENIMLAPMKVLKQSKEEAQKNAEKFLEKVNMLDKKDAYPSNLSGGQQQRVAIARGLAMGPGVLLFDEPTSALDPETIEDVLDVMKKLAKEGMTMIVVTHEMGFAREVADRVIFMADGEVLEDRETVSFFENPKDERAKQFLSKIINH
;
A
#
# COMPACT_ATOMS: atom_id res chain seq x y z
N MET A 1 2.39 0.44 -15.39
CA MET A 1 3.09 1.36 -14.45
C MET A 1 4.16 0.65 -13.64
N ILE A 2 3.87 -0.53 -13.10
CA ILE A 2 4.81 -1.41 -12.37
C ILE A 2 4.80 -2.76 -13.06
N GLU A 3 5.96 -3.36 -13.32
CA GLU A 3 6.07 -4.66 -13.98
C GLU A 3 7.05 -5.56 -13.22
N PHE A 4 6.57 -6.74 -12.83
CA PHE A 4 7.34 -7.84 -12.29
C PHE A 4 7.61 -8.84 -13.41
N LYS A 5 8.88 -9.19 -13.64
CA LYS A 5 9.30 -10.14 -14.66
C LYS A 5 10.16 -11.23 -14.03
N ASN A 6 9.58 -12.41 -13.89
CA ASN A 6 10.22 -13.59 -13.32
C ASN A 6 10.91 -13.29 -11.98
N ILE A 7 10.20 -12.62 -11.07
CA ILE A 7 10.78 -12.24 -9.79
C ILE A 7 10.88 -13.43 -8.87
N GLU A 8 12.10 -13.64 -8.37
CA GLU A 8 12.43 -14.58 -7.30
C GLU A 8 12.90 -13.82 -6.07
N LYS A 9 12.47 -14.26 -4.89
CA LYS A 9 12.97 -13.73 -3.62
C LYS A 9 13.25 -14.84 -2.64
N TYR A 10 14.49 -14.88 -2.16
CA TYR A 10 14.94 -15.81 -1.13
C TYR A 10 15.36 -15.07 0.14
N TYR A 11 15.07 -15.66 1.30
CA TYR A 11 15.65 -15.34 2.59
C TYR A 11 16.42 -16.56 3.09
N GLY A 12 17.73 -16.62 2.82
CA GLY A 12 18.50 -17.84 2.98
C GLY A 12 17.92 -18.96 2.12
N ASP A 13 17.52 -20.08 2.74
CA ASP A 13 16.90 -21.21 2.04
C ASP A 13 15.37 -21.05 1.83
N PHE A 14 14.76 -20.04 2.44
CA PHE A 14 13.31 -19.81 2.32
C PHE A 14 12.97 -19.05 1.04
N HIS A 15 12.20 -19.72 0.16
CA HIS A 15 11.76 -19.16 -1.12
C HIS A 15 10.44 -18.36 -0.93
N ALA A 16 10.55 -17.06 -0.73
CA ALA A 16 9.45 -16.18 -0.35
C ALA A 16 8.58 -15.72 -1.54
N LEU A 17 9.19 -15.48 -2.72
CA LEU A 17 8.47 -15.19 -3.96
C LEU A 17 9.01 -16.07 -5.07
N LYS A 18 8.12 -16.69 -5.83
CA LYS A 18 8.43 -17.71 -6.84
C LYS A 18 7.85 -17.29 -8.18
N ASN A 19 8.73 -16.98 -9.13
CA ASN A 19 8.40 -16.65 -10.51
C ASN A 19 7.23 -15.64 -10.62
N ILE A 20 7.27 -14.55 -9.86
CA ILE A 20 6.22 -13.56 -9.88
C ILE A 20 6.28 -12.77 -11.19
N ASN A 21 5.18 -12.81 -11.95
CA ASN A 21 4.96 -12.07 -13.17
C ASN A 21 3.65 -11.30 -13.05
N LEU A 22 3.72 -9.97 -12.90
CA LEU A 22 2.57 -9.11 -12.66
C LEU A 22 2.78 -7.75 -13.35
N THR A 23 1.68 -7.15 -13.77
CA THR A 23 1.67 -5.77 -14.26
C THR A 23 0.59 -4.99 -13.54
N PHE A 24 0.92 -3.80 -13.03
CA PHE A 24 -0.03 -2.87 -12.42
C PHE A 24 -0.14 -1.62 -13.28
N ASN A 25 -1.36 -1.22 -13.60
CA ASN A 25 -1.63 -0.08 -14.48
C ASN A 25 -1.86 1.21 -13.66
N GLN A 26 -1.74 2.36 -14.32
CA GLN A 26 -2.06 3.64 -13.70
C GLN A 26 -3.58 3.78 -13.52
N GLY A 27 -4.01 4.31 -12.36
CA GLY A 27 -5.42 4.48 -12.03
C GLY A 27 -6.10 3.19 -11.55
N GLU A 28 -5.39 2.04 -11.55
CA GLU A 28 -5.93 0.75 -11.12
C GLU A 28 -5.84 0.57 -9.61
N VAL A 29 -6.89 0.03 -9.00
CA VAL A 29 -6.92 -0.43 -7.62
C VAL A 29 -6.82 -1.95 -7.61
N VAL A 30 -5.68 -2.47 -7.17
CA VAL A 30 -5.42 -3.90 -7.07
C VAL A 30 -5.37 -4.32 -5.61
N VAL A 31 -6.18 -5.31 -5.25
CA VAL A 31 -6.14 -5.92 -3.92
C VAL A 31 -5.42 -7.25 -3.97
N VAL A 32 -4.48 -7.45 -3.03
CA VAL A 32 -3.69 -8.68 -2.90
C VAL A 32 -4.12 -9.39 -1.62
N ILE A 33 -4.64 -10.60 -1.77
CA ILE A 33 -5.14 -11.44 -0.67
C ILE A 33 -4.45 -12.81 -0.64
N GLY A 34 -4.62 -13.52 0.45
CA GLY A 34 -4.07 -14.86 0.64
C GLY A 34 -3.66 -15.12 2.10
N PRO A 35 -3.31 -16.36 2.47
CA PRO A 35 -2.94 -16.72 3.83
C PRO A 35 -1.71 -15.96 4.32
N SER A 36 -1.55 -15.89 5.65
CA SER A 36 -0.32 -15.34 6.25
C SER A 36 0.91 -16.11 5.78
N GLY A 37 2.01 -15.39 5.53
CA GLY A 37 3.25 -15.99 5.01
C GLY A 37 3.25 -16.27 3.50
N SER A 38 2.21 -15.94 2.74
CA SER A 38 2.15 -16.18 1.29
C SER A 38 3.01 -15.24 0.43
N GLY A 39 3.76 -14.31 1.01
CA GLY A 39 4.65 -13.40 0.29
C GLY A 39 4.07 -12.03 -0.08
N LYS A 40 2.80 -11.72 0.26
CA LYS A 40 2.12 -10.44 -0.08
C LYS A 40 2.89 -9.19 0.33
N SER A 41 3.23 -9.08 1.61
CA SER A 41 4.00 -7.94 2.13
C SER A 41 5.41 -7.87 1.56
N THR A 42 6.05 -9.03 1.31
CA THR A 42 7.36 -9.09 0.65
C THR A 42 7.27 -8.54 -0.77
N MET A 43 6.28 -8.99 -1.56
CA MET A 43 6.04 -8.49 -2.91
C MET A 43 5.81 -6.97 -2.90
N LEU A 44 4.96 -6.49 -1.98
CA LEU A 44 4.66 -5.06 -1.86
C LEU A 44 5.93 -4.25 -1.51
N ARG A 45 6.76 -4.75 -0.59
CA ARG A 45 8.01 -4.09 -0.16
C ARG A 45 9.10 -4.11 -1.22
N CYS A 46 9.06 -5.04 -2.16
CA CYS A 46 9.95 -5.02 -3.33
C CYS A 46 9.67 -3.79 -4.22
N ILE A 47 8.40 -3.34 -4.35
CA ILE A 47 8.03 -2.22 -5.22
C ILE A 47 8.69 -0.90 -4.80
N ASN A 48 8.84 -0.65 -3.49
CA ASN A 48 9.50 0.56 -3.01
C ASN A 48 10.97 0.34 -2.62
N GLY A 49 11.50 -0.86 -2.90
CA GLY A 49 12.88 -1.24 -2.63
C GLY A 49 13.23 -1.31 -1.14
N LEU A 50 12.24 -1.59 -0.26
CA LEU A 50 12.49 -1.97 1.13
C LEU A 50 12.97 -3.41 1.23
N GLU A 51 12.63 -4.23 0.24
CA GLU A 51 13.15 -5.59 0.05
C GLU A 51 13.77 -5.67 -1.34
N ASP A 52 14.96 -6.24 -1.41
CA ASP A 52 15.62 -6.54 -2.69
C ASP A 52 15.09 -7.85 -3.26
N ILE A 53 14.91 -7.90 -4.58
CA ILE A 53 14.67 -9.17 -5.29
C ILE A 53 15.98 -9.96 -5.39
N THR A 54 15.86 -11.28 -5.52
CA THR A 54 17.05 -12.15 -5.72
C THR A 54 17.36 -12.32 -7.21
N GLU A 55 16.33 -12.55 -8.03
CA GLU A 55 16.44 -12.68 -9.49
C GLU A 55 15.24 -12.03 -10.17
N GLY A 56 15.35 -11.80 -11.49
CA GLY A 56 14.31 -11.18 -12.31
C GLY A 56 14.48 -9.68 -12.50
N GLU A 57 13.44 -9.02 -12.99
CA GLU A 57 13.42 -7.56 -13.22
C GLU A 57 12.17 -6.93 -12.64
N LEU A 58 12.34 -5.87 -11.86
CA LEU A 58 11.25 -5.04 -11.36
C LEU A 58 11.35 -3.64 -11.97
N LEU A 59 10.37 -3.30 -12.81
CA LEU A 59 10.32 -2.03 -13.51
C LEU A 59 9.26 -1.12 -12.88
N ILE A 60 9.65 0.12 -12.59
CA ILE A 60 8.75 1.18 -12.13
C ILE A 60 8.80 2.31 -13.18
N LYS A 61 7.69 2.56 -13.87
CA LYS A 61 7.61 3.51 -14.98
C LYS A 61 8.73 3.28 -16.03
N GLY A 62 9.01 2.00 -16.33
CA GLY A 62 10.05 1.59 -17.27
C GLY A 62 11.48 1.64 -16.73
N THR A 63 11.71 2.10 -15.50
CA THR A 63 13.03 2.10 -14.86
C THR A 63 13.22 0.84 -14.03
N ASN A 64 14.25 0.04 -14.30
CA ASN A 64 14.57 -1.13 -13.49
C ASN A 64 15.11 -0.69 -12.11
N LEU A 65 14.42 -1.10 -11.05
CA LEU A 65 14.73 -0.74 -9.66
C LEU A 65 16.13 -1.19 -9.23
N HIS A 66 16.58 -2.33 -9.73
CA HIS A 66 17.83 -3.00 -9.33
C HIS A 66 18.95 -2.82 -10.37
N ALA A 67 18.74 -2.03 -11.43
CA ALA A 67 19.80 -1.76 -12.39
C ALA A 67 20.93 -0.94 -11.78
N LYS A 68 22.17 -1.25 -12.19
CA LYS A 68 23.36 -0.50 -11.73
C LYS A 68 23.21 0.99 -12.05
N GLY A 69 23.28 1.83 -11.02
CA GLY A 69 23.16 3.29 -11.14
C GLY A 69 21.73 3.84 -10.97
N THR A 70 20.73 3.01 -10.75
CA THR A 70 19.38 3.46 -10.43
C THR A 70 19.37 4.21 -9.10
N ASN A 71 18.85 5.44 -9.12
CA ASN A 71 18.63 6.21 -7.88
C ASN A 71 17.29 5.81 -7.25
N ILE A 72 17.32 4.93 -6.26
CA ILE A 72 16.13 4.45 -5.55
C ILE A 72 15.32 5.58 -4.90
N ASN A 73 15.95 6.69 -4.52
CA ASN A 73 15.24 7.82 -3.92
C ASN A 73 14.32 8.51 -4.94
N GLU A 74 14.68 8.54 -6.22
CA GLU A 74 13.80 9.07 -7.28
C GLU A 74 12.59 8.16 -7.48
N ILE A 75 12.77 6.85 -7.38
CA ILE A 75 11.66 5.89 -7.45
C ILE A 75 10.73 6.06 -6.25
N ARG A 76 11.29 6.14 -5.04
CA ARG A 76 10.52 6.32 -3.79
C ARG A 76 9.72 7.62 -3.71
N LYS A 77 10.09 8.65 -4.46
CA LYS A 77 9.26 9.87 -4.61
C LYS A 77 7.91 9.57 -5.27
N ASN A 78 7.87 8.58 -6.17
CA ASN A 78 6.69 8.19 -6.94
C ASN A 78 5.89 7.05 -6.31
N VAL A 79 6.41 6.39 -5.29
CA VAL A 79 5.82 5.21 -4.64
C VAL A 79 5.63 5.51 -3.16
N GLY A 80 4.42 5.88 -2.77
CA GLY A 80 4.06 6.04 -1.36
C GLY A 80 3.79 4.68 -0.71
N MET A 81 4.03 4.56 0.59
CA MET A 81 3.71 3.35 1.34
C MET A 81 3.09 3.67 2.69
N VAL A 82 2.00 2.99 3.00
CA VAL A 82 1.28 2.99 4.26
C VAL A 82 1.43 1.60 4.88
N PHE A 83 1.98 1.55 6.09
CA PHE A 83 2.30 0.31 6.79
C PHE A 83 1.19 -0.09 7.76
N GLN A 84 1.20 -1.33 8.18
CA GLN A 84 0.37 -1.88 9.26
C GLN A 84 0.54 -1.10 10.57
N HIS A 85 1.79 -0.80 10.94
CA HIS A 85 2.11 0.13 12.02
C HIS A 85 2.32 1.52 11.41
N PHE A 86 1.74 2.53 12.00
CA PHE A 86 1.61 3.88 11.44
C PHE A 86 2.95 4.56 11.16
N ASN A 87 4.01 4.18 11.89
CA ASN A 87 5.38 4.68 11.74
C ASN A 87 5.48 6.22 11.73
N LEU A 88 4.65 6.88 12.54
CA LEU A 88 4.75 8.32 12.75
C LEU A 88 5.92 8.65 13.67
N TYR A 89 6.56 9.79 13.44
CA TYR A 89 7.61 10.32 14.30
C TYR A 89 6.98 10.79 15.61
N PRO A 90 7.23 10.13 16.76
CA PRO A 90 6.51 10.41 18.01
C PRO A 90 6.82 11.78 18.61
N HIS A 91 7.98 12.36 18.28
CA HIS A 91 8.46 13.66 18.73
C HIS A 91 8.09 14.82 17.81
N LYS A 92 7.24 14.57 16.80
CA LYS A 92 6.74 15.55 15.84
C LYS A 92 5.21 15.60 15.90
N THR A 93 4.67 16.80 15.70
CA THR A 93 3.22 16.97 15.54
C THR A 93 2.72 16.27 14.27
N VAL A 94 1.42 16.12 14.14
CA VAL A 94 0.75 15.61 12.93
C VAL A 94 1.20 16.41 11.70
N LEU A 95 1.13 17.72 11.78
CA LEU A 95 1.55 18.61 10.68
C LEU A 95 3.01 18.41 10.31
N GLU A 96 3.91 18.38 11.29
CA GLU A 96 5.35 18.18 11.08
C GLU A 96 5.69 16.81 10.48
N ASN A 97 4.93 15.76 10.86
CA ASN A 97 5.07 14.43 10.27
C ASN A 97 4.83 14.44 8.75
N ILE A 98 3.85 15.21 8.30
CA ILE A 98 3.48 15.28 6.89
C ILE A 98 4.43 16.23 6.12
N MET A 99 4.82 17.35 6.71
CA MET A 99 5.68 18.35 6.08
C MET A 99 7.13 17.87 5.85
N LEU A 100 7.61 16.93 6.67
CA LEU A 100 9.04 16.59 6.72
C LEU A 100 9.58 16.13 5.34
N ALA A 101 8.94 15.19 4.69
CA ALA A 101 9.40 14.65 3.42
C ALA A 101 9.27 15.68 2.27
N PRO A 102 8.16 16.39 2.08
CA PRO A 102 8.07 17.48 1.10
C PRO A 102 9.18 18.52 1.24
N MET A 103 9.49 18.97 2.46
CA MET A 103 10.59 19.93 2.69
C MET A 103 11.97 19.34 2.40
N LYS A 104 12.23 18.11 2.86
CA LYS A 104 13.58 17.51 2.76
C LYS A 104 13.87 16.95 1.37
N VAL A 105 12.89 16.32 0.74
CA VAL A 105 13.05 15.58 -0.51
C VAL A 105 12.64 16.41 -1.73
N LEU A 106 11.45 17.07 -1.66
CA LEU A 106 10.95 17.90 -2.77
C LEU A 106 11.45 19.35 -2.70
N LYS A 107 12.18 19.72 -1.62
CA LYS A 107 12.71 21.07 -1.41
C LYS A 107 11.65 22.17 -1.34
N GLN A 108 10.41 21.81 -0.97
CA GLN A 108 9.34 22.78 -0.75
C GLN A 108 9.71 23.75 0.37
N SER A 109 9.29 25.00 0.27
CA SER A 109 9.36 25.97 1.38
C SER A 109 8.48 25.50 2.54
N LYS A 110 8.67 26.08 3.71
CA LYS A 110 7.84 25.75 4.88
C LYS A 110 6.36 26.05 4.63
N GLU A 111 6.09 27.17 4.00
CA GLU A 111 4.74 27.63 3.67
C GLU A 111 4.05 26.71 2.64
N GLU A 112 4.78 26.30 1.59
CA GLU A 112 4.28 25.35 0.60
C GLU A 112 4.00 23.98 1.21
N ALA A 113 4.96 23.46 2.02
CA ALA A 113 4.81 22.18 2.69
C ALA A 113 3.65 22.19 3.70
N GLN A 114 3.45 23.29 4.42
CA GLN A 114 2.32 23.45 5.35
C GLN A 114 0.99 23.44 4.60
N LYS A 115 0.84 24.24 3.55
CA LYS A 115 -0.37 24.27 2.73
C LYS A 115 -0.70 22.91 2.12
N ASN A 116 0.34 22.21 1.65
CA ASN A 116 0.22 20.84 1.12
C ASN A 116 -0.25 19.86 2.20
N ALA A 117 0.37 19.92 3.39
CA ALA A 117 0.03 19.05 4.52
C ALA A 117 -1.42 19.30 5.01
N GLU A 118 -1.83 20.57 5.17
CA GLU A 118 -3.20 20.93 5.59
C GLU A 118 -4.25 20.42 4.60
N LYS A 119 -3.99 20.53 3.29
CA LYS A 119 -4.85 19.97 2.24
C LYS A 119 -5.08 18.47 2.40
N PHE A 120 -4.00 17.69 2.69
CA PHE A 120 -4.16 16.23 2.85
C PHE A 120 -4.72 15.85 4.22
N LEU A 121 -4.46 16.65 5.27
CA LEU A 121 -5.13 16.48 6.56
C LEU A 121 -6.65 16.70 6.46
N GLU A 122 -7.09 17.70 5.70
CA GLU A 122 -8.51 17.90 5.41
C GLU A 122 -9.10 16.68 4.66
N LYS A 123 -8.39 16.17 3.65
CA LYS A 123 -8.82 15.00 2.87
C LYS A 123 -9.07 13.75 3.74
N VAL A 124 -8.29 13.57 4.79
CA VAL A 124 -8.40 12.43 5.72
C VAL A 124 -9.16 12.77 7.02
N ASN A 125 -9.83 13.93 7.10
CA ASN A 125 -10.58 14.43 8.26
C ASN A 125 -9.74 14.51 9.54
N MET A 126 -8.53 15.08 9.44
CA MET A 126 -7.58 15.21 10.55
C MET A 126 -7.00 16.62 10.71
N LEU A 127 -7.59 17.63 10.05
CA LEU A 127 -7.06 19.01 10.08
C LEU A 127 -7.14 19.62 11.49
N ASP A 128 -8.19 19.31 12.25
CA ASP A 128 -8.38 19.75 13.64
C ASP A 128 -7.32 19.20 14.61
N LYS A 129 -6.62 18.14 14.23
CA LYS A 129 -5.56 17.48 15.01
C LYS A 129 -4.15 17.84 14.55
N LYS A 130 -3.97 18.83 13.67
CA LYS A 130 -2.67 19.14 13.06
C LYS A 130 -1.54 19.42 14.05
N ASP A 131 -1.86 19.99 15.20
CA ASP A 131 -0.90 20.36 16.24
C ASP A 131 -0.76 19.28 17.33
N ALA A 132 -1.53 18.19 17.25
CA ALA A 132 -1.44 17.06 18.17
C ALA A 132 -0.18 16.22 17.90
N TYR A 133 0.27 15.50 18.94
CA TYR A 133 1.31 14.47 18.79
C TYR A 133 0.69 13.09 18.56
N PRO A 134 1.39 12.14 17.91
CA PRO A 134 0.88 10.80 17.67
C PRO A 134 0.36 10.07 18.91
N SER A 135 0.99 10.27 20.07
CA SER A 135 0.56 9.69 21.35
C SER A 135 -0.85 10.11 21.80
N ASN A 136 -1.36 11.21 21.27
CA ASN A 136 -2.68 11.76 21.59
C ASN A 136 -3.76 11.36 20.59
N LEU A 137 -3.45 10.42 19.67
CA LEU A 137 -4.33 9.97 18.61
C LEU A 137 -4.71 8.50 18.80
N SER A 138 -5.95 8.13 18.44
CA SER A 138 -6.32 6.72 18.28
C SER A 138 -5.57 6.06 17.13
N GLY A 139 -5.55 4.71 17.08
CA GLY A 139 -4.93 3.97 15.99
C GLY A 139 -5.45 4.37 14.61
N GLY A 140 -6.77 4.45 14.44
CA GLY A 140 -7.38 4.89 13.17
C GLY A 140 -7.02 6.33 12.79
N GLN A 141 -6.91 7.23 13.79
CA GLN A 141 -6.42 8.59 13.55
C GLN A 141 -4.96 8.61 13.09
N GLN A 142 -4.09 7.84 13.75
CA GLN A 142 -2.68 7.71 13.35
C GLN A 142 -2.55 7.15 11.92
N GLN A 143 -3.38 6.17 11.57
CA GLN A 143 -3.38 5.58 10.22
C GLN A 143 -3.83 6.59 9.17
N ARG A 144 -4.87 7.38 9.43
CA ARG A 144 -5.30 8.45 8.53
C ARG A 144 -4.19 9.50 8.33
N VAL A 145 -3.46 9.85 9.38
CA VAL A 145 -2.28 10.74 9.28
C VAL A 145 -1.16 10.09 8.44
N ALA A 146 -0.92 8.77 8.59
CA ALA A 146 0.06 8.04 7.79
C ALA A 146 -0.32 8.04 6.29
N ILE A 147 -1.62 7.91 5.98
CA ILE A 147 -2.13 8.05 4.60
C ILE A 147 -1.86 9.46 4.07
N ALA A 148 -2.21 10.52 4.84
CA ALA A 148 -1.97 11.91 4.45
C ALA A 148 -0.48 12.18 4.22
N ARG A 149 0.41 11.62 5.05
CA ARG A 149 1.86 11.69 4.87
C ARG A 149 2.33 11.06 3.57
N GLY A 150 1.79 9.89 3.22
CA GLY A 150 2.07 9.23 1.94
C GLY A 150 1.64 10.08 0.75
N LEU A 151 0.44 10.67 0.81
CA LEU A 151 -0.12 11.53 -0.24
C LEU A 151 0.64 12.84 -0.44
N ALA A 152 1.23 13.41 0.62
CA ALA A 152 1.89 14.71 0.58
C ALA A 152 3.12 14.75 -0.35
N MET A 153 3.69 13.59 -0.68
CA MET A 153 4.76 13.46 -1.68
C MET A 153 4.26 13.51 -3.13
N GLY A 154 2.94 13.45 -3.37
CA GLY A 154 2.36 13.39 -4.70
C GLY A 154 2.71 12.10 -5.46
N PRO A 155 2.63 10.91 -4.83
CA PRO A 155 3.06 9.67 -5.46
C PRO A 155 2.16 9.29 -6.63
N GLY A 156 2.72 8.59 -7.62
CA GLY A 156 1.95 8.00 -8.71
C GLY A 156 1.22 6.71 -8.31
N VAL A 157 1.66 6.05 -7.24
CA VAL A 157 1.03 4.86 -6.65
C VAL A 157 1.16 4.89 -5.13
N LEU A 158 0.12 4.42 -4.44
CA LEU A 158 0.11 4.27 -2.99
C LEU A 158 -0.04 2.79 -2.63
N LEU A 159 0.93 2.27 -1.90
CA LEU A 159 0.98 0.89 -1.42
C LEU A 159 0.44 0.83 0.00
N PHE A 160 -0.40 -0.16 0.29
CA PHE A 160 -0.96 -0.40 1.62
C PHE A 160 -0.63 -1.82 2.09
N ASP A 161 0.14 -1.93 3.16
CA ASP A 161 0.51 -3.21 3.79
C ASP A 161 -0.34 -3.43 5.03
N GLU A 162 -1.48 -4.10 4.88
CA GLU A 162 -2.46 -4.42 5.94
C GLU A 162 -2.85 -3.19 6.79
N PRO A 163 -3.42 -2.12 6.18
CA PRO A 163 -3.59 -0.82 6.84
C PRO A 163 -4.57 -0.83 8.02
N THR A 164 -5.38 -1.88 8.19
CA THR A 164 -6.41 -1.98 9.23
C THR A 164 -6.09 -3.01 10.31
N SER A 165 -5.10 -3.90 10.11
CA SER A 165 -4.87 -5.06 10.98
C SER A 165 -4.37 -4.71 12.40
N ALA A 166 -3.89 -3.48 12.63
CA ALA A 166 -3.48 -2.98 13.95
C ALA A 166 -4.53 -2.04 14.59
N LEU A 167 -5.76 -2.01 14.06
CA LEU A 167 -6.80 -1.09 14.49
C LEU A 167 -7.91 -1.79 15.29
N ASP A 168 -8.51 -1.02 16.19
CA ASP A 168 -9.76 -1.42 16.82
C ASP A 168 -10.91 -1.45 15.79
N PRO A 169 -11.83 -2.44 15.86
CA PRO A 169 -12.91 -2.59 14.90
C PRO A 169 -13.74 -1.32 14.67
N GLU A 170 -13.95 -0.51 15.70
CA GLU A 170 -14.69 0.75 15.63
C GLU A 170 -14.04 1.83 14.77
N THR A 171 -12.72 1.72 14.47
CA THR A 171 -11.96 2.71 13.73
C THR A 171 -11.59 2.28 12.31
N ILE A 172 -11.85 1.01 11.97
CA ILE A 172 -11.53 0.43 10.66
C ILE A 172 -12.27 1.17 9.54
N GLU A 173 -13.59 1.38 9.71
CA GLU A 173 -14.43 1.97 8.65
C GLU A 173 -13.97 3.39 8.28
N ASP A 174 -13.57 4.20 9.25
CA ASP A 174 -13.02 5.54 9.01
C ASP A 174 -11.79 5.53 8.06
N VAL A 175 -10.93 4.51 8.21
CA VAL A 175 -9.73 4.35 7.36
C VAL A 175 -10.12 3.83 5.98
N LEU A 176 -11.04 2.85 5.92
CA LEU A 176 -11.54 2.32 4.65
C LEU A 176 -12.27 3.39 3.84
N ASP A 177 -13.04 4.27 4.46
CA ASP A 177 -13.73 5.37 3.79
C ASP A 177 -12.75 6.36 3.15
N VAL A 178 -11.64 6.67 3.82
CA VAL A 178 -10.56 7.46 3.21
C VAL A 178 -9.99 6.73 1.98
N MET A 179 -9.74 5.43 2.07
CA MET A 179 -9.21 4.64 0.94
C MET A 179 -10.22 4.54 -0.21
N LYS A 180 -11.51 4.34 0.08
CA LYS A 180 -12.59 4.37 -0.91
C LYS A 180 -12.66 5.71 -1.67
N LYS A 181 -12.49 6.80 -0.94
CA LYS A 181 -12.45 8.15 -1.54
C LYS A 181 -11.25 8.33 -2.47
N LEU A 182 -10.07 7.83 -2.08
CA LEU A 182 -8.87 7.88 -2.93
C LEU A 182 -9.05 7.04 -4.21
N ALA A 183 -9.67 5.85 -4.10
CA ALA A 183 -10.01 5.01 -5.26
C ALA A 183 -10.91 5.75 -6.24
N LYS A 184 -12.00 6.37 -5.76
CA LYS A 184 -12.92 7.16 -6.59
C LYS A 184 -12.27 8.36 -7.27
N GLU A 185 -11.20 8.90 -6.70
CA GLU A 185 -10.40 9.98 -7.29
C GLU A 185 -9.37 9.50 -8.32
N GLY A 186 -9.32 8.19 -8.61
CA GLY A 186 -8.41 7.59 -9.59
C GLY A 186 -6.98 7.39 -9.10
N MET A 187 -6.75 7.33 -7.77
CA MET A 187 -5.44 6.98 -7.22
C MET A 187 -5.08 5.55 -7.55
N THR A 188 -3.90 5.32 -8.11
CA THR A 188 -3.36 3.97 -8.26
C THR A 188 -3.04 3.40 -6.89
N MET A 189 -3.62 2.26 -6.54
CA MET A 189 -3.42 1.63 -5.25
C MET A 189 -3.12 0.14 -5.38
N ILE A 190 -2.17 -0.36 -4.58
CA ILE A 190 -1.95 -1.79 -4.37
C ILE A 190 -2.13 -2.04 -2.88
N VAL A 191 -3.12 -2.85 -2.53
CA VAL A 191 -3.59 -3.00 -1.14
C VAL A 191 -3.50 -4.45 -0.72
N VAL A 192 -2.64 -4.77 0.23
CA VAL A 192 -2.67 -6.04 0.97
C VAL A 192 -3.66 -5.87 2.11
N THR A 193 -4.73 -6.65 2.14
CA THR A 193 -5.77 -6.53 3.16
C THR A 193 -6.53 -7.84 3.39
N HIS A 194 -7.18 -7.92 4.54
CA HIS A 194 -8.17 -8.95 4.89
C HIS A 194 -9.62 -8.43 4.83
N GLU A 195 -9.82 -7.16 4.46
CA GLU A 195 -11.13 -6.51 4.37
C GLU A 195 -11.81 -6.86 3.03
N MET A 196 -12.52 -7.99 2.99
CA MET A 196 -13.14 -8.46 1.74
C MET A 196 -14.28 -7.57 1.25
N GLY A 197 -14.99 -6.90 2.18
CA GLY A 197 -16.01 -5.90 1.84
C GLY A 197 -15.42 -4.74 1.05
N PHE A 198 -14.31 -4.19 1.53
CA PHE A 198 -13.55 -3.15 0.84
C PHE A 198 -13.05 -3.63 -0.54
N ALA A 199 -12.44 -4.82 -0.60
CA ALA A 199 -11.96 -5.40 -1.86
C ALA A 199 -13.07 -5.50 -2.92
N ARG A 200 -14.26 -5.99 -2.54
CA ARG A 200 -15.41 -6.11 -3.44
C ARG A 200 -15.94 -4.76 -3.94
N GLU A 201 -15.88 -3.73 -3.09
CA GLU A 201 -16.45 -2.42 -3.40
C GLU A 201 -15.56 -1.58 -4.31
N VAL A 202 -14.23 -1.66 -4.14
CA VAL A 202 -13.31 -0.68 -4.76
C VAL A 202 -12.26 -1.27 -5.68
N ALA A 203 -11.94 -2.57 -5.57
CA ALA A 203 -10.88 -3.16 -6.38
C ALA A 203 -11.35 -3.37 -7.82
N ASP A 204 -10.51 -3.00 -8.77
CA ASP A 204 -10.67 -3.38 -10.18
C ASP A 204 -10.27 -4.84 -10.37
N ARG A 205 -9.26 -5.28 -9.63
CA ARG A 205 -8.62 -6.59 -9.77
C ARG A 205 -8.16 -7.15 -8.44
N VAL A 206 -8.28 -8.47 -8.30
CA VAL A 206 -7.83 -9.22 -7.13
C VAL A 206 -6.74 -10.19 -7.53
N ILE A 207 -5.64 -10.18 -6.78
CA ILE A 207 -4.55 -11.13 -6.86
C ILE A 207 -4.60 -12.02 -5.61
N PHE A 208 -4.70 -13.33 -5.83
CA PHE A 208 -4.61 -14.32 -4.75
C PHE A 208 -3.24 -14.97 -4.75
N MET A 209 -2.54 -14.86 -3.62
CA MET A 209 -1.20 -15.44 -3.42
C MET A 209 -1.23 -16.54 -2.36
N ALA A 210 -0.50 -17.63 -2.63
CA ALA A 210 -0.21 -18.65 -1.64
C ALA A 210 1.17 -19.28 -1.89
N ASP A 211 1.89 -19.61 -0.82
CA ASP A 211 3.22 -20.24 -0.83
C ASP A 211 4.27 -19.55 -1.72
N GLY A 212 4.19 -18.21 -1.80
CA GLY A 212 5.10 -17.40 -2.60
C GLY A 212 4.73 -17.27 -4.08
N GLU A 213 3.59 -17.81 -4.50
CA GLU A 213 3.13 -17.83 -5.89
C GLU A 213 1.85 -17.01 -6.08
N VAL A 214 1.64 -16.47 -7.28
CA VAL A 214 0.37 -15.89 -7.72
C VAL A 214 -0.47 -17.02 -8.31
N LEU A 215 -1.55 -17.41 -7.63
CA LEU A 215 -2.43 -18.49 -8.07
C LEU A 215 -3.60 -18.01 -8.90
N GLU A 216 -4.14 -16.83 -8.57
CA GLU A 216 -5.13 -16.15 -9.40
C GLU A 216 -4.82 -14.65 -9.50
N ASP A 217 -5.09 -14.10 -10.67
CA ASP A 217 -5.03 -12.68 -10.99
C ASP A 217 -6.21 -12.36 -11.91
N ARG A 218 -7.26 -11.76 -11.36
CA ARG A 218 -8.54 -11.60 -12.05
C ARG A 218 -9.28 -10.33 -11.67
N GLU A 219 -10.19 -9.93 -12.54
CA GLU A 219 -11.17 -8.90 -12.28
C GLU A 219 -12.02 -9.26 -11.05
N THR A 220 -12.37 -8.27 -10.23
CA THR A 220 -12.90 -8.44 -8.88
C THR A 220 -14.20 -9.26 -8.85
N VAL A 221 -15.20 -8.93 -9.68
CA VAL A 221 -16.49 -9.64 -9.70
C VAL A 221 -16.27 -11.10 -10.03
N SER A 222 -15.50 -11.36 -11.10
CA SER A 222 -15.19 -12.71 -11.56
C SER A 222 -14.43 -13.54 -10.52
N PHE A 223 -13.54 -12.89 -9.73
CA PHE A 223 -12.82 -13.57 -8.68
C PHE A 223 -13.73 -13.99 -7.52
N PHE A 224 -14.59 -13.08 -7.05
CA PHE A 224 -15.44 -13.35 -5.89
C PHE A 224 -16.64 -14.23 -6.19
N GLU A 225 -17.19 -14.19 -7.41
CA GLU A 225 -18.32 -15.02 -7.80
C GLU A 225 -17.91 -16.44 -8.19
N ASN A 226 -16.77 -16.61 -8.86
CA ASN A 226 -16.30 -17.90 -9.37
C ASN A 226 -14.78 -18.03 -9.31
N PRO A 227 -14.19 -18.14 -8.12
CA PRO A 227 -12.75 -18.41 -7.96
C PRO A 227 -12.41 -19.74 -8.62
N LYS A 228 -11.29 -19.78 -9.36
CA LYS A 228 -10.88 -20.99 -10.12
C LYS A 228 -10.00 -21.91 -9.28
N ASP A 229 -9.06 -21.32 -8.53
CA ASP A 229 -8.13 -22.09 -7.71
C ASP A 229 -8.83 -22.64 -6.45
N GLU A 230 -8.62 -23.91 -6.13
CA GLU A 230 -9.24 -24.56 -4.97
C GLU A 230 -8.79 -23.94 -3.63
N ARG A 231 -7.59 -23.42 -3.55
CA ARG A 231 -7.06 -22.75 -2.35
C ARG A 231 -7.72 -21.36 -2.18
N ALA A 232 -7.99 -20.67 -3.30
CA ALA A 232 -8.73 -19.42 -3.29
C ALA A 232 -10.18 -19.65 -2.80
N LYS A 233 -10.85 -20.71 -3.27
CA LYS A 233 -12.19 -21.10 -2.78
C LYS A 233 -12.20 -21.40 -1.30
N GLN A 234 -11.25 -22.20 -0.83
CA GLN A 234 -11.12 -22.53 0.60
C GLN A 234 -10.82 -21.29 1.45
N PHE A 235 -9.97 -20.39 0.97
CA PHE A 235 -9.64 -19.14 1.64
C PHE A 235 -10.87 -18.24 1.78
N LEU A 236 -11.59 -18.01 0.68
CA LEU A 236 -12.80 -17.19 0.70
C LEU A 236 -13.92 -17.79 1.57
N SER A 237 -14.11 -19.11 1.53
CA SER A 237 -15.12 -19.76 2.37
C SER A 237 -14.88 -19.59 3.87
N LYS A 238 -13.62 -19.52 4.31
CA LYS A 238 -13.27 -19.30 5.72
C LYS A 238 -13.50 -17.85 6.16
N ILE A 239 -13.30 -16.87 5.26
CA ILE A 239 -13.41 -15.44 5.62
C ILE A 239 -14.84 -14.92 5.49
N ILE A 240 -15.60 -15.42 4.51
CA ILE A 240 -16.99 -14.94 4.27
C ILE A 240 -17.97 -15.52 5.29
N ASN A 241 -17.64 -16.65 5.92
CA ASN A 241 -18.50 -17.32 6.92
C ASN A 241 -18.18 -16.91 8.37
N HIS A 242 -17.35 -15.92 8.57
CA HIS A 242 -17.09 -15.22 9.84
C HIS A 242 -17.59 -13.78 9.77
#